data_a4741fe1763ac47157fcaa1cb4a31adb
#
_entry.id   a4741fe1763ac47157fcaa1cb4a31adb
#
_cell.length_a   1.000
_cell.length_b   1.000
_cell.length_c   1.000
_cell.angle_alpha   90.00
_cell.angle_beta   90.00
_cell.angle_gamma   90.00
#
_symmetry.space_group_name_H-M   'P 1'
#
loop_
_entity.id
_entity.type
_entity.pdbx_description
1 polymer ?
#
loop_
_entity_poly.entity_id
_entity_poly.type
_entity_poly.pdbx_seq_one_letter_code
_entity_poly.pdbx_strand_id
1 'polypeptide(L)'
;MNGLSFSATTEKRKGILLDPRTKLILLLTITTLMFSTSNEGIMNIVKPCLSFVPFALILSERRFKTAGKYLVLYAVCFILERIALTSLSGLLSFIVLAVTSIMTRFAPGIMTGAYLISSTSISEFIGAMERMHITEKIVIPMSVIFRFFPTISEEYQAIRDAMKMRGIRFGGKNPFLMVEYRLVPLMVSVVKIGDELSAAALTRGLGAPVKRTNVCQIGFHVQDLIAILFCVICFALFLFQQQISF
;
A
#
# COMPACT_ATOMS: atom_id res chain seq x y z
N MET A 1 -8.13 -1.60 22.79
CA MET A 1 -8.31 -1.84 21.36
C MET A 1 -7.82 -0.61 20.67
N ASN A 2 -6.63 -0.71 20.07
CA ASN A 2 -5.85 0.41 19.58
C ASN A 2 -6.59 1.12 18.44
N GLY A 3 -7.08 2.35 18.73
CA GLY A 3 -7.53 3.24 17.70
C GLY A 3 -6.36 3.47 16.73
N LEU A 4 -6.60 3.23 15.46
CA LEU A 4 -5.74 3.70 14.38
C LEU A 4 -5.72 5.23 14.48
N SER A 5 -4.79 5.76 15.27
CA SER A 5 -4.47 7.17 15.24
C SER A 5 -3.86 7.46 13.88
N PHE A 6 -4.71 7.84 12.97
CA PHE A 6 -4.36 8.34 11.64
C PHE A 6 -3.88 9.81 11.81
N SER A 7 -2.95 10.00 12.76
CA SER A 7 -2.33 11.29 12.95
C SER A 7 -1.36 11.48 11.79
N ALA A 8 -1.64 12.47 10.97
CA ALA A 8 -0.72 13.03 10.00
C ALA A 8 0.48 13.69 10.75
N THR A 9 1.22 12.88 11.49
CA THR A 9 2.47 13.30 12.08
C THR A 9 3.49 13.41 10.95
N THR A 10 3.83 14.63 10.65
CA THR A 10 5.05 15.01 9.94
C THR A 10 6.24 14.62 10.81
N GLU A 11 6.38 13.34 11.14
CA GLU A 11 7.62 12.86 11.73
C GLU A 11 8.70 12.97 10.64
N LYS A 12 9.74 13.70 10.99
CA LYS A 12 10.96 13.90 10.20
C LYS A 12 11.54 12.51 9.85
N ARG A 13 11.18 11.99 8.69
CA ARG A 13 11.53 10.62 8.26
C ARG A 13 13.04 10.50 8.12
N LYS A 14 13.62 9.67 8.96
CA LYS A 14 15.03 9.26 8.90
C LYS A 14 15.13 8.00 8.01
N GLY A 15 15.00 8.14 6.70
CA GLY A 15 15.13 7.01 5.77
C GLY A 15 15.47 7.50 4.37
N ILE A 16 15.64 6.56 3.43
CA ILE A 16 15.83 6.85 2.01
C ILE A 16 14.59 7.59 1.51
N LEU A 17 14.77 8.84 1.07
CA LEU A 17 13.71 9.67 0.51
C LEU A 17 13.47 9.23 -0.94
N LEU A 18 12.66 8.18 -1.12
CA LEU A 18 12.20 7.78 -2.45
C LEU A 18 10.87 8.47 -2.77
N ASP A 19 10.75 8.97 -3.98
CA ASP A 19 9.50 9.51 -4.49
C ASP A 19 8.37 8.44 -4.48
N PRO A 20 7.12 8.80 -4.13
CA PRO A 20 6.00 7.85 -4.14
C PRO A 20 5.78 7.18 -5.50
N ARG A 21 6.12 7.85 -6.60
CA ARG A 21 6.04 7.31 -7.97
C ARG A 21 6.99 6.14 -8.17
N THR A 22 8.26 6.30 -7.75
CA THR A 22 9.27 5.25 -7.85
C THR A 22 8.92 4.05 -7.00
N LYS A 23 8.34 4.27 -5.81
CA LYS A 23 7.84 3.19 -4.95
C LYS A 23 6.69 2.41 -5.60
N LEU A 24 5.77 3.10 -6.30
CA LEU A 24 4.69 2.45 -7.04
C LEU A 24 5.21 1.62 -8.21
N ILE A 25 6.14 2.17 -9.00
CA ILE A 25 6.78 1.45 -10.11
C ILE A 25 7.53 0.23 -9.58
N LEU A 26 8.25 0.36 -8.48
CA LEU A 26 8.99 -0.72 -7.85
C LEU A 26 8.06 -1.80 -7.31
N LEU A 27 6.93 -1.44 -6.69
CA LEU A 27 5.91 -2.39 -6.26
C LEU A 27 5.33 -3.16 -7.46
N LEU A 28 4.99 -2.46 -8.53
CA LEU A 28 4.41 -3.06 -9.73
C LEU A 28 5.41 -4.00 -10.40
N THR A 29 6.69 -3.61 -10.53
CA THR A 29 7.73 -4.47 -11.12
C THR A 29 8.01 -5.70 -10.27
N ILE A 30 8.14 -5.56 -8.94
CA ILE A 30 8.36 -6.70 -8.04
C ILE A 30 7.20 -7.68 -8.13
N THR A 31 5.96 -7.20 -8.03
CA THR A 31 4.78 -8.07 -8.08
C THR A 31 4.67 -8.79 -9.43
N THR A 32 4.83 -8.09 -10.54
CA THR A 32 4.74 -8.67 -11.89
C THR A 32 5.82 -9.75 -12.11
N LEU A 33 7.07 -9.46 -11.75
CA LEU A 33 8.18 -10.39 -11.95
C LEU A 33 8.10 -11.61 -11.02
N MET A 34 7.63 -11.44 -9.79
CA MET A 34 7.44 -12.56 -8.86
C MET A 34 6.30 -13.49 -9.28
N PHE A 35 5.23 -12.95 -9.89
CA PHE A 35 4.15 -13.76 -10.42
C PHE A 35 4.50 -14.48 -11.72
N SER A 36 5.56 -14.10 -12.40
CA SER A 36 6.02 -14.77 -13.60
C SER A 36 6.34 -16.24 -13.32
N THR A 37 5.80 -17.12 -14.15
CA THR A 37 5.95 -18.59 -14.01
C THR A 37 7.35 -19.08 -14.41
N SER A 38 8.12 -18.30 -15.19
CA SER A 38 9.45 -18.70 -15.63
C SER A 38 10.41 -18.80 -14.44
N ASN A 39 10.81 -20.02 -14.10
CA ASN A 39 11.82 -20.34 -13.08
C ASN A 39 13.13 -20.82 -13.70
N GLU A 40 13.28 -20.75 -15.03
CA GLU A 40 14.44 -21.28 -15.73
C GLU A 40 15.46 -20.20 -16.06
N GLY A 41 16.72 -20.58 -16.15
CA GLY A 41 17.82 -19.72 -16.57
C GLY A 41 18.10 -18.56 -15.62
N ILE A 42 18.15 -17.36 -16.15
CA ILE A 42 18.53 -16.10 -15.44
C ILE A 42 17.52 -15.76 -14.34
N MET A 43 16.24 -16.13 -14.51
CA MET A 43 15.19 -15.83 -13.52
C MET A 43 15.38 -16.51 -12.17
N ASN A 44 16.07 -17.63 -12.12
CA ASN A 44 16.42 -18.30 -10.86
C ASN A 44 17.36 -17.46 -9.95
N ILE A 45 18.09 -16.51 -10.54
CA ILE A 45 18.97 -15.57 -9.81
C ILE A 45 18.23 -14.23 -9.59
N VAL A 46 17.47 -13.77 -10.58
CA VAL A 46 16.79 -12.47 -10.52
C VAL A 46 15.71 -12.45 -9.42
N LYS A 47 14.94 -13.51 -9.26
CA LYS A 47 13.86 -13.59 -8.24
C LYS A 47 14.37 -13.45 -6.80
N PRO A 48 15.40 -14.19 -6.33
CA PRO A 48 15.96 -13.96 -4.99
C PRO A 48 16.59 -12.56 -4.84
N CYS A 49 17.24 -12.04 -5.88
CA CYS A 49 17.77 -10.69 -5.86
C CYS A 49 16.66 -9.63 -5.71
N LEU A 50 15.55 -9.83 -6.42
CA LEU A 50 14.38 -8.96 -6.32
C LEU A 50 13.71 -9.03 -4.94
N SER A 51 13.67 -10.21 -4.32
CA SER A 51 13.12 -10.38 -2.97
C SER A 51 13.96 -9.71 -1.89
N PHE A 52 15.24 -9.45 -2.17
CA PHE A 52 16.13 -8.72 -1.27
C PHE A 52 15.85 -7.21 -1.25
N VAL A 53 15.25 -6.67 -2.31
CA VAL A 53 14.94 -5.23 -2.42
C VAL A 53 14.00 -4.74 -1.30
N PRO A 54 12.82 -5.35 -1.03
CA PRO A 54 11.96 -4.93 0.06
C PRO A 54 12.63 -5.08 1.43
N PHE A 55 13.51 -6.07 1.62
CA PHE A 55 14.31 -6.19 2.83
C PHE A 55 15.22 -4.97 3.03
N ALA A 56 15.97 -4.57 2.00
CA ALA A 56 16.87 -3.41 2.07
C ALA A 56 16.08 -2.10 2.33
N LEU A 57 14.91 -1.94 1.72
CA LEU A 57 14.05 -0.77 1.91
C LEU A 57 13.51 -0.68 3.34
N ILE A 58 13.01 -1.78 3.92
CA ILE A 58 12.51 -1.81 5.30
C ILE A 58 13.65 -1.61 6.30
N LEU A 59 14.85 -2.14 6.00
CA LEU A 59 16.04 -1.93 6.82
C LEU A 59 16.44 -0.44 6.88
N SER A 60 16.29 0.27 5.77
CA SER A 60 16.50 1.72 5.70
C SER A 60 15.57 2.52 6.61
N GLU A 61 14.35 2.05 6.84
CA GLU A 61 13.41 2.65 7.80
C GLU A 61 13.73 2.31 9.28
N ARG A 62 14.81 1.58 9.55
CA ARG A 62 15.19 1.09 10.89
C ARG A 62 14.14 0.21 11.56
N ARG A 63 13.23 -0.40 10.80
CA ARG A 63 12.25 -1.36 11.33
C ARG A 63 12.82 -2.78 11.36
N PHE A 64 13.90 -2.97 12.14
CA PHE A 64 14.65 -4.23 12.21
C PHE A 64 13.80 -5.45 12.55
N LYS A 65 12.77 -5.28 13.41
CA LYS A 65 11.87 -6.39 13.79
C LYS A 65 11.04 -6.91 12.61
N THR A 66 10.55 -6.01 11.77
CA THR A 66 9.74 -6.38 10.59
C THR A 66 10.61 -6.95 9.48
N ALA A 67 11.78 -6.34 9.24
CA ALA A 67 12.76 -6.82 8.29
C ALA A 67 13.27 -8.24 8.66
N GLY A 68 13.57 -8.47 9.94
CA GLY A 68 14.00 -9.79 10.43
C GLY A 68 12.93 -10.86 10.27
N LYS A 69 11.66 -10.56 10.61
CA LYS A 69 10.54 -11.49 10.38
C LYS A 69 10.37 -11.86 8.92
N TYR A 70 10.47 -10.89 8.02
CA TYR A 70 10.40 -11.14 6.59
C TYR A 70 11.52 -12.03 6.09
N LEU A 71 12.76 -11.73 6.48
CA LEU A 71 13.93 -12.50 6.05
C LEU A 71 13.85 -13.95 6.54
N VAL A 72 13.47 -14.17 7.80
CA VAL A 72 13.30 -15.52 8.36
C VAL A 72 12.19 -16.27 7.61
N LEU A 73 11.03 -15.63 7.40
CA LEU A 73 9.91 -16.24 6.69
C LEU A 73 10.31 -16.62 5.26
N TYR A 74 10.95 -15.71 4.55
CA TYR A 74 11.38 -15.94 3.16
C TYR A 74 12.45 -17.04 3.07
N ALA A 75 13.44 -17.04 3.96
CA ALA A 75 14.50 -18.06 4.02
C ALA A 75 13.92 -19.45 4.34
N VAL A 76 13.01 -19.53 5.30
CA VAL A 76 12.35 -20.80 5.66
C VAL A 76 11.53 -21.33 4.48
N CYS A 77 10.73 -20.49 3.83
CA CYS A 77 9.97 -20.90 2.65
C CYS A 77 10.86 -21.35 1.51
N PHE A 78 11.96 -20.63 1.24
CA PHE A 78 12.92 -20.98 0.19
C PHE A 78 13.63 -22.32 0.47
N ILE A 79 14.04 -22.57 1.72
CA ILE A 79 14.66 -23.84 2.12
C ILE A 79 13.66 -24.99 2.01
N LEU A 80 12.41 -24.80 2.49
CA LEU A 80 11.35 -25.80 2.38
C LEU A 80 11.03 -26.15 0.94
N GLU A 81 10.98 -25.17 0.05
CA GLU A 81 10.78 -25.39 -1.39
C GLU A 81 11.91 -26.26 -1.98
N ARG A 82 13.17 -26.00 -1.62
CA ARG A 82 14.30 -26.82 -2.06
C ARG A 82 14.27 -28.24 -1.51
N ILE A 83 13.94 -28.42 -0.23
CA ILE A 83 13.81 -29.76 0.40
C ILE A 83 12.64 -30.54 -0.22
N ALA A 84 11.52 -29.87 -0.48
CA ALA A 84 10.35 -30.51 -1.08
C ALA A 84 10.62 -31.01 -2.50
N LEU A 85 11.44 -30.29 -3.27
CA LEU A 85 11.85 -30.70 -4.61
C LEU A 85 12.81 -31.91 -4.62
N THR A 86 13.63 -32.06 -3.57
CA THR A 86 14.71 -33.07 -3.56
C THR A 86 14.37 -34.33 -2.77
N SER A 87 13.61 -34.22 -1.67
CA SER A 87 13.49 -35.31 -0.68
C SER A 87 12.07 -35.82 -0.46
N LEU A 88 11.04 -35.08 -0.90
CA LEU A 88 9.65 -35.47 -0.68
C LEU A 88 9.03 -35.99 -1.98
N SER A 89 8.27 -37.09 -1.88
CA SER A 89 7.48 -37.65 -2.98
C SER A 89 6.03 -37.84 -2.56
N GLY A 90 5.11 -37.74 -3.52
CA GLY A 90 3.67 -37.96 -3.30
C GLY A 90 2.87 -36.68 -2.97
N LEU A 91 1.68 -36.87 -2.40
CA LEU A 91 0.70 -35.81 -2.14
C LEU A 91 1.24 -34.73 -1.19
N LEU A 92 2.07 -35.13 -0.24
CA LEU A 92 2.65 -34.25 0.77
C LEU A 92 3.65 -33.25 0.16
N SER A 93 4.46 -33.71 -0.80
CA SER A 93 5.34 -32.85 -1.57
C SER A 93 4.55 -31.79 -2.36
N PHE A 94 3.45 -32.19 -2.99
CA PHE A 94 2.62 -31.25 -3.74
C PHE A 94 2.02 -30.16 -2.85
N ILE A 95 1.51 -30.50 -1.67
CA ILE A 95 0.94 -29.52 -0.72
C ILE A 95 2.02 -28.56 -0.23
N VAL A 96 3.17 -29.07 0.18
CA VAL A 96 4.27 -28.24 0.68
C VAL A 96 4.76 -27.29 -0.43
N LEU A 97 4.98 -27.80 -1.64
CA LEU A 97 5.37 -26.96 -2.79
C LEU A 97 4.33 -25.90 -3.12
N ALA A 98 3.04 -26.24 -3.11
CA ALA A 98 1.99 -25.27 -3.38
C ALA A 98 1.99 -24.12 -2.35
N VAL A 99 2.04 -24.45 -1.06
CA VAL A 99 2.02 -23.44 0.00
C VAL A 99 3.30 -22.59 0.00
N THR A 100 4.46 -23.21 -0.10
CA THR A 100 5.74 -22.48 -0.11
C THR A 100 5.89 -21.60 -1.33
N SER A 101 5.49 -22.07 -2.52
CA SER A 101 5.52 -21.27 -3.76
C SER A 101 4.60 -20.07 -3.70
N ILE A 102 3.40 -20.21 -3.12
CA ILE A 102 2.51 -19.08 -2.91
C ILE A 102 3.16 -18.07 -1.97
N MET A 103 3.67 -18.51 -0.83
CA MET A 103 4.32 -17.61 0.15
C MET A 103 5.53 -16.89 -0.44
N THR A 104 6.38 -17.58 -1.17
CA THR A 104 7.59 -17.01 -1.78
C THR A 104 7.26 -15.97 -2.85
N ARG A 105 6.16 -16.15 -3.59
CA ARG A 105 5.73 -15.20 -4.63
C ARG A 105 5.01 -13.98 -4.05
N PHE A 106 4.15 -14.17 -3.05
CA PHE A 106 3.36 -13.08 -2.46
C PHE A 106 4.14 -12.24 -1.44
N ALA A 107 5.03 -12.85 -0.67
CA ALA A 107 5.72 -12.18 0.43
C ALA A 107 6.49 -10.90 0.01
N PRO A 108 7.27 -10.88 -1.09
CA PRO A 108 7.96 -9.65 -1.51
C PRO A 108 7.01 -8.53 -1.91
N GLY A 109 5.91 -8.85 -2.60
CA GLY A 109 4.89 -7.89 -2.98
C GLY A 109 4.18 -7.26 -1.78
N ILE A 110 3.74 -8.10 -0.83
CA ILE A 110 3.09 -7.64 0.41
C ILE A 110 4.03 -6.74 1.22
N MET A 111 5.30 -7.11 1.32
CA MET A 111 6.28 -6.34 2.07
C MET A 111 6.62 -5.01 1.40
N THR A 112 6.73 -4.99 0.07
CA THR A 112 6.90 -3.73 -0.67
C THR A 112 5.68 -2.83 -0.52
N GLY A 113 4.47 -3.40 -0.56
CA GLY A 113 3.23 -2.68 -0.32
C GLY A 113 3.15 -2.12 1.11
N ALA A 114 3.52 -2.90 2.12
CA ALA A 114 3.58 -2.45 3.50
C ALA A 114 4.62 -1.33 3.69
N TYR A 115 5.77 -1.43 3.03
CA TYR A 115 6.76 -0.35 2.98
C TYR A 115 6.17 0.91 2.36
N LEU A 116 5.50 0.83 1.21
CA LEU A 116 4.88 1.96 0.53
C LEU A 116 3.87 2.67 1.45
N ILE A 117 2.98 1.93 2.10
CA ILE A 117 1.97 2.49 3.01
C ILE A 117 2.61 3.14 4.23
N SER A 118 3.66 2.54 4.79
CA SER A 118 4.32 3.08 6.00
C SER A 118 5.25 4.25 5.70
N SER A 119 5.84 4.29 4.51
CA SER A 119 6.84 5.28 4.11
C SER A 119 6.30 6.46 3.30
N THR A 120 5.02 6.44 2.93
CA THR A 120 4.43 7.49 2.10
C THR A 120 3.28 8.16 2.86
N SER A 121 3.35 9.49 3.02
CA SER A 121 2.21 10.24 3.56
C SER A 121 1.13 10.43 2.48
N ILE A 122 -0.10 10.60 2.92
CA ILE A 122 -1.24 10.83 2.03
C ILE A 122 -1.01 12.07 1.17
N SER A 123 -0.47 13.14 1.76
CA SER A 123 -0.17 14.37 1.03
C SER A 123 0.88 14.19 -0.06
N GLU A 124 1.91 13.39 0.20
CA GLU A 124 2.92 13.03 -0.81
C GLU A 124 2.33 12.18 -1.92
N PHE A 125 1.44 11.24 -1.56
CA PHE A 125 0.77 10.38 -2.52
C PHE A 125 -0.12 11.20 -3.48
N ILE A 126 -0.91 12.14 -2.96
CA ILE A 126 -1.75 13.05 -3.75
C ILE A 126 -0.88 13.93 -4.65
N GLY A 127 0.21 14.51 -4.10
CA GLY A 127 1.14 15.31 -4.89
C GLY A 127 1.85 14.51 -6.00
N ALA A 128 2.12 13.21 -5.77
CA ALA A 128 2.64 12.32 -6.79
C ALA A 128 1.60 12.06 -7.91
N MET A 129 0.33 11.84 -7.55
CA MET A 129 -0.76 11.69 -8.53
C MET A 129 -0.93 12.92 -9.41
N GLU A 130 -0.88 14.12 -8.83
CA GLU A 130 -0.96 15.37 -9.57
C GLU A 130 0.19 15.52 -10.60
N ARG A 131 1.42 15.17 -10.17
CA ARG A 131 2.59 15.20 -11.06
C ARG A 131 2.62 14.09 -12.11
N MET A 132 1.85 13.02 -11.92
CA MET A 132 1.63 11.99 -12.95
C MET A 132 0.60 12.43 -14.01
N HIS A 133 0.21 13.70 -14.03
CA HIS A 133 -0.80 14.26 -14.94
C HIS A 133 -2.16 13.56 -14.84
N ILE A 134 -2.48 13.01 -13.68
CA ILE A 134 -3.83 12.47 -13.42
C ILE A 134 -4.79 13.65 -13.37
N THR A 135 -5.94 13.49 -14.02
CA THR A 135 -6.93 14.55 -14.17
C THR A 135 -7.32 15.14 -12.81
N GLU A 136 -7.34 16.47 -12.69
CA GLU A 136 -7.74 17.19 -11.47
C GLU A 136 -9.11 16.74 -10.93
N LYS A 137 -10.02 16.30 -11.82
CA LYS A 137 -11.33 15.72 -11.46
C LYS A 137 -11.24 14.48 -10.54
N ILE A 138 -10.09 13.79 -10.53
CA ILE A 138 -9.84 12.63 -9.66
C ILE A 138 -9.01 13.05 -8.44
N VAL A 139 -7.99 13.89 -8.64
CA VAL A 139 -7.07 14.29 -7.58
C VAL A 139 -7.77 15.10 -6.49
N ILE A 140 -8.65 16.04 -6.88
CA ILE A 140 -9.40 16.88 -5.94
C ILE A 140 -10.31 16.03 -5.01
N PRO A 141 -11.21 15.16 -5.51
CA PRO A 141 -12.02 14.31 -4.66
C PRO A 141 -11.19 13.38 -3.75
N MET A 142 -10.12 12.80 -4.28
CA MET A 142 -9.22 11.96 -3.47
C MET A 142 -8.59 12.72 -2.32
N SER A 143 -8.12 13.95 -2.56
CA SER A 143 -7.58 14.83 -1.52
C SER A 143 -8.61 15.13 -0.44
N VAL A 144 -9.85 15.36 -0.85
CA VAL A 144 -10.97 15.61 0.07
C VAL A 144 -11.27 14.36 0.90
N ILE A 145 -11.40 13.19 0.27
CA ILE A 145 -11.70 11.93 0.97
C ILE A 145 -10.65 11.67 2.07
N PHE A 146 -9.37 11.74 1.75
CA PHE A 146 -8.32 11.48 2.73
C PHE A 146 -8.27 12.50 3.87
N ARG A 147 -8.63 13.75 3.61
CA ARG A 147 -8.72 14.77 4.64
C ARG A 147 -9.92 14.58 5.56
N PHE A 148 -11.03 14.09 5.01
CA PHE A 148 -12.27 13.89 5.77
C PHE A 148 -12.32 12.54 6.50
N PHE A 149 -11.51 11.59 6.12
CA PHE A 149 -11.50 10.28 6.75
C PHE A 149 -11.30 10.34 8.30
N PRO A 150 -10.37 11.15 8.84
CA PRO A 150 -10.26 11.36 10.28
C PRO A 150 -11.54 11.93 10.89
N THR A 151 -12.11 12.98 10.27
CA THR A 151 -13.33 13.64 10.75
C THR A 151 -14.51 12.68 10.80
N ILE A 152 -14.72 11.86 9.75
CA ILE A 152 -15.76 10.83 9.73
C ILE A 152 -15.53 9.79 10.82
N SER A 153 -14.28 9.44 11.10
CA SER A 153 -13.93 8.51 12.18
C SER A 153 -14.27 9.07 13.56
N GLU A 154 -14.06 10.36 13.78
CA GLU A 154 -14.43 11.08 15.02
C GLU A 154 -15.95 11.14 15.17
N GLU A 155 -16.69 11.52 14.13
CA GLU A 155 -18.16 11.52 14.10
C GLU A 155 -18.73 10.12 14.40
N TYR A 156 -18.16 9.09 13.78
CA TYR A 156 -18.57 7.71 14.04
C TYR A 156 -18.36 7.32 15.51
N GLN A 157 -17.25 7.74 16.11
CA GLN A 157 -16.99 7.48 17.53
C GLN A 157 -17.97 8.23 18.43
N ALA A 158 -18.28 9.50 18.16
CA ALA A 158 -19.26 10.29 18.89
C ALA A 158 -20.66 9.66 18.82
N ILE A 159 -21.09 9.26 17.63
CA ILE A 159 -22.37 8.55 17.44
C ILE A 159 -22.38 7.23 18.21
N ARG A 160 -21.32 6.46 18.15
CA ARG A 160 -21.19 5.20 18.88
C ARG A 160 -21.28 5.38 20.37
N ASP A 161 -20.67 6.40 20.92
CA ASP A 161 -20.69 6.67 22.37
C ASP A 161 -22.06 7.23 22.79
N ALA A 162 -22.71 8.06 21.98
CA ALA A 162 -24.10 8.48 22.20
C ALA A 162 -25.08 7.31 22.22
N MET A 163 -24.93 6.35 21.30
CA MET A 163 -25.77 5.15 21.26
C MET A 163 -25.51 4.23 22.46
N LYS A 164 -24.27 4.17 22.92
CA LYS A 164 -23.90 3.40 24.11
C LYS A 164 -24.54 3.98 25.38
N MET A 165 -24.62 5.32 25.49
CA MET A 165 -25.35 5.97 26.58
C MET A 165 -26.86 5.72 26.54
N ARG A 166 -27.44 5.53 25.35
CA ARG A 166 -28.85 5.13 25.15
C ARG A 166 -29.11 3.63 25.38
N GLY A 167 -28.12 2.87 25.85
CA GLY A 167 -28.25 1.43 26.11
C GLY A 167 -28.19 0.53 24.87
N ILE A 168 -27.97 1.10 23.68
CA ILE A 168 -27.88 0.35 22.42
C ILE A 168 -26.47 -0.22 22.30
N ARG A 169 -26.29 -1.52 22.65
CA ARG A 169 -24.99 -2.21 22.60
C ARG A 169 -24.91 -3.15 21.39
N PHE A 170 -23.69 -3.46 20.94
CA PHE A 170 -23.44 -4.53 19.98
C PHE A 170 -23.85 -5.88 20.60
N GLY A 171 -24.73 -6.63 19.94
CA GLY A 171 -25.19 -7.93 20.40
C GLY A 171 -26.66 -8.01 20.81
N GLY A 172 -27.47 -6.97 20.52
CA GLY A 172 -28.91 -7.02 20.71
C GLY A 172 -29.61 -7.96 19.72
N LYS A 173 -30.92 -8.21 19.97
CA LYS A 173 -31.74 -9.20 19.28
C LYS A 173 -31.86 -9.03 17.75
N ASN A 174 -31.55 -7.81 17.20
CA ASN A 174 -31.63 -7.50 15.78
C ASN A 174 -30.39 -6.71 15.31
N PRO A 175 -29.42 -7.37 14.63
CA PRO A 175 -28.20 -6.71 14.15
C PRO A 175 -28.48 -5.63 13.09
N PHE A 176 -29.52 -5.78 12.27
CA PHE A 176 -29.90 -4.79 11.24
C PHE A 176 -30.34 -3.45 11.84
N LEU A 177 -31.15 -3.44 12.87
CA LEU A 177 -31.56 -2.23 13.57
C LEU A 177 -30.38 -1.48 14.20
N MET A 178 -29.38 -2.20 14.65
CA MET A 178 -28.16 -1.59 15.20
C MET A 178 -27.31 -0.88 14.14
N VAL A 179 -27.23 -1.43 12.95
CA VAL A 179 -26.54 -0.80 11.81
C VAL A 179 -27.30 0.46 11.40
N GLU A 180 -28.62 0.41 11.34
CA GLU A 180 -29.48 1.53 11.00
C GLU A 180 -29.30 2.70 12.00
N TYR A 181 -29.36 2.45 13.30
CA TYR A 181 -29.19 3.49 14.33
C TYR A 181 -27.82 4.17 14.30
N ARG A 182 -26.82 3.59 13.66
CA ARG A 182 -25.48 4.20 13.50
C ARG A 182 -25.26 4.79 12.13
N LEU A 183 -25.72 4.10 11.08
CA LEU A 183 -25.53 4.54 9.70
C LEU A 183 -26.38 5.77 9.38
N VAL A 184 -27.63 5.81 9.83
CA VAL A 184 -28.52 6.95 9.51
C VAL A 184 -27.98 8.27 10.07
N PRO A 185 -27.61 8.41 11.37
CA PRO A 185 -27.01 9.65 11.86
C PRO A 185 -25.69 9.98 11.17
N LEU A 186 -24.85 8.96 10.92
CA LEU A 186 -23.58 9.16 10.22
C LEU A 186 -23.78 9.71 8.80
N MET A 187 -24.75 9.16 8.05
CA MET A 187 -25.08 9.65 6.71
C MET A 187 -25.54 11.10 6.72
N VAL A 188 -26.40 11.44 7.69
CA VAL A 188 -26.88 12.82 7.85
C VAL A 188 -25.71 13.77 8.15
N SER A 189 -24.82 13.43 9.07
CA SER A 189 -23.63 14.22 9.37
C SER A 189 -22.73 14.36 8.14
N VAL A 190 -22.47 13.27 7.41
CA VAL A 190 -21.59 13.29 6.22
C VAL A 190 -22.16 14.17 5.11
N VAL A 191 -23.49 14.11 4.86
CA VAL A 191 -24.15 14.96 3.87
C VAL A 191 -24.03 16.43 4.27
N LYS A 192 -24.32 16.76 5.53
CA LYS A 192 -24.20 18.13 6.04
C LYS A 192 -22.76 18.68 5.89
N ILE A 193 -21.76 17.90 6.29
CA ILE A 193 -20.34 18.26 6.10
C ILE A 193 -20.01 18.45 4.60
N GLY A 194 -20.55 17.61 3.74
CA GLY A 194 -20.39 17.72 2.29
C GLY A 194 -20.95 19.00 1.71
N ASP A 195 -22.16 19.40 2.13
CA ASP A 195 -22.81 20.64 1.70
C ASP A 195 -22.03 21.88 2.17
N GLU A 196 -21.63 21.90 3.44
CA GLU A 196 -20.82 22.99 4.03
C GLU A 196 -19.45 23.10 3.30
N LEU A 197 -18.82 21.96 2.99
CA LEU A 197 -17.56 21.94 2.25
C LEU A 197 -17.73 22.44 0.82
N SER A 198 -18.80 22.02 0.14
CA SER A 198 -19.08 22.43 -1.22
C SER A 198 -19.29 23.94 -1.29
N ALA A 199 -20.08 24.51 -0.37
CA ALA A 199 -20.27 25.94 -0.24
C ALA A 199 -18.95 26.68 0.03
N ALA A 200 -18.14 26.20 0.98
CA ALA A 200 -16.83 26.77 1.27
C ALA A 200 -15.84 26.66 0.12
N ALA A 201 -15.89 25.58 -0.67
CA ALA A 201 -15.03 25.37 -1.81
C ALA A 201 -15.37 26.35 -2.96
N LEU A 202 -16.66 26.55 -3.22
CA LEU A 202 -17.12 27.51 -4.22
C LEU A 202 -16.73 28.95 -3.87
N THR A 203 -16.88 29.34 -2.61
CA THR A 203 -16.46 30.71 -2.16
C THR A 203 -14.96 30.91 -2.25
N ARG A 204 -14.16 29.85 -2.14
CA ARG A 204 -12.69 29.87 -2.32
C ARG A 204 -12.26 29.75 -3.78
N GLY A 205 -13.19 29.80 -4.75
CA GLY A 205 -12.91 29.76 -6.18
C GLY A 205 -12.56 28.35 -6.70
N LEU A 206 -13.15 27.29 -6.11
CA LEU A 206 -13.07 25.96 -6.69
C LEU A 206 -13.79 25.96 -8.05
N GLY A 207 -13.08 25.62 -9.14
CA GLY A 207 -13.61 25.70 -10.51
C GLY A 207 -13.20 26.95 -11.29
N ALA A 208 -12.51 27.91 -10.67
CA ALA A 208 -11.94 29.03 -11.40
C ALA A 208 -10.79 28.57 -12.33
N PRO A 209 -10.59 29.20 -13.49
CA PRO A 209 -9.55 28.83 -14.46
C PRO A 209 -8.14 29.28 -14.01
N VAL A 210 -7.76 28.92 -12.79
CA VAL A 210 -6.46 29.27 -12.20
C VAL A 210 -5.66 27.98 -11.99
N LYS A 211 -4.41 27.95 -12.46
CA LYS A 211 -3.49 26.83 -12.17
C LYS A 211 -3.18 26.79 -10.68
N ARG A 212 -3.47 25.67 -10.06
CA ARG A 212 -3.17 25.41 -8.64
C ARG A 212 -1.76 24.89 -8.48
N THR A 213 -1.12 25.31 -7.42
CA THR A 213 0.22 24.84 -7.05
C THR A 213 0.13 23.95 -5.82
N ASN A 214 0.87 22.84 -5.81
CA ASN A 214 0.95 21.95 -4.67
C ASN A 214 2.06 22.43 -3.71
N VAL A 215 1.77 22.49 -2.42
CA VAL A 215 2.72 22.91 -1.38
C VAL A 215 3.72 21.80 -1.04
N CYS A 216 3.41 20.52 -1.38
CA CYS A 216 4.30 19.40 -1.11
C CYS A 216 5.52 19.45 -2.03
N GLN A 217 6.70 19.63 -1.43
CA GLN A 217 7.98 19.56 -2.13
C GLN A 217 8.35 18.09 -2.35
N ILE A 218 7.86 17.51 -3.45
CA ILE A 218 8.25 16.19 -3.91
C ILE A 218 9.24 16.41 -5.06
N GLY A 219 10.41 15.79 -5.05
CA GLY A 219 11.42 15.94 -6.10
C GLY A 219 12.11 14.62 -6.38
N PHE A 220 12.46 14.38 -7.64
CA PHE A 220 13.29 13.24 -8.01
C PHE A 220 14.70 13.38 -7.42
N HIS A 221 15.12 12.37 -6.70
CA HIS A 221 16.48 12.26 -6.16
C HIS A 221 17.27 11.25 -6.98
N VAL A 222 18.60 11.30 -6.86
CA VAL A 222 19.51 10.34 -7.54
C VAL A 222 19.15 8.89 -7.20
N GLN A 223 18.64 8.66 -6.00
CA GLN A 223 18.20 7.35 -5.52
C GLN A 223 16.99 6.80 -6.32
N ASP A 224 16.08 7.70 -6.75
CA ASP A 224 14.94 7.35 -7.58
C ASP A 224 15.38 6.89 -8.98
N LEU A 225 16.37 7.58 -9.54
CA LEU A 225 16.93 7.22 -10.85
C LEU A 225 17.56 5.82 -10.82
N ILE A 226 18.30 5.50 -9.76
CA ILE A 226 18.90 4.17 -9.57
C ILE A 226 17.81 3.09 -9.45
N ALA A 227 16.76 3.36 -8.66
CA ALA A 227 15.66 2.42 -8.47
C ALA A 227 14.88 2.17 -9.79
N ILE A 228 14.61 3.23 -10.56
CA ILE A 228 13.94 3.11 -11.86
C ILE A 228 14.81 2.33 -12.85
N LEU A 229 16.10 2.65 -12.93
CA LEU A 229 17.05 1.97 -13.81
C LEU A 229 17.14 0.48 -13.46
N PHE A 230 17.18 0.14 -12.18
CA PHE A 230 17.14 -1.25 -11.71
C PHE A 230 15.84 -1.94 -12.15
N CYS A 231 14.69 -1.31 -12.00
CA CYS A 231 13.39 -1.85 -12.44
C CYS A 231 13.37 -2.11 -13.95
N VAL A 232 13.89 -1.16 -14.76
CA VAL A 232 13.95 -1.28 -16.23
C VAL A 232 14.86 -2.44 -16.63
N ILE A 233 16.02 -2.57 -15.99
CA ILE A 233 16.95 -3.68 -16.27
C ILE A 233 16.31 -5.03 -15.94
N CYS A 234 15.67 -5.16 -14.78
CA CYS A 234 14.97 -6.40 -14.40
C CYS A 234 13.86 -6.75 -15.39
N PHE A 235 13.11 -5.75 -15.83
CA PHE A 235 12.03 -5.96 -16.80
C PHE A 235 12.57 -6.30 -18.20
N ALA A 236 13.65 -5.68 -18.64
CA ALA A 236 14.32 -6.00 -19.91
C ALA A 236 14.89 -7.44 -19.91
N LEU A 237 15.52 -7.86 -18.82
CA LEU A 237 15.98 -9.24 -18.65
C LEU A 237 14.84 -10.24 -18.70
N PHE A 238 13.71 -9.91 -18.13
CA PHE A 238 12.51 -10.74 -18.18
C PHE A 238 11.99 -10.90 -19.62
N LEU A 239 11.86 -9.80 -20.36
CA LEU A 239 11.40 -9.84 -21.75
C LEU A 239 12.38 -10.61 -22.65
N PHE A 240 13.67 -10.41 -22.44
CA PHE A 240 14.71 -11.12 -23.20
C PHE A 240 14.64 -12.63 -22.97
N GLN A 241 14.43 -13.05 -21.73
CA GLN A 241 14.30 -14.48 -21.44
C GLN A 241 13.04 -15.09 -22.04
N GLN A 242 11.93 -14.33 -22.08
CA GLN A 242 10.70 -14.81 -22.70
C GLN A 242 10.86 -15.02 -24.21
N GLN A 243 11.68 -14.19 -24.89
CA GLN A 243 12.01 -14.38 -26.31
C GLN A 243 12.90 -15.60 -26.57
N ILE A 244 13.77 -15.98 -25.65
CA ILE A 244 14.68 -17.15 -25.81
C ILE A 244 13.93 -18.46 -25.52
N SER A 245 12.87 -18.41 -24.71
CA SER A 245 12.07 -19.59 -24.36
C SER A 245 10.99 -19.94 -25.41
N PHE A 246 10.81 -19.11 -26.44
CA PHE A 246 10.02 -19.38 -27.64
C PHE A 246 10.92 -19.83 -28.78
#